data_63419749f234647e4e5e28427e705f0e
#
_entry.id   63419749f234647e4e5e28427e705f0e
#
_cell.length_a   1.000
_cell.length_b   1.000
_cell.length_c   1.000
_cell.angle_alpha   90.00
_cell.angle_beta   90.00
_cell.angle_gamma   90.00
#
_symmetry.space_group_name_H-M   'P 1'
#
loop_
_entity.id
_entity.type
_entity.pdbx_description
1 polymer ?
#
loop_
_entity_poly.entity_id
_entity_poly.type
_entity_poly.pdbx_seq_one_letter_code
_entity_poly.pdbx_strand_id
1 'polypeptide(L)'
;MDKDTDVDLEEFWAKTLKIHWGFEAKLSTLPGELDQNFLAQQRDGSKCILKIMRPECPDWLIKAQINVIDHLNNKDVELKVPKVWKSSVGTSFIRDVDWSGNERLIWVQSYIPGKCYAEIKQKSTDISFDIGVTLGNIAQALSDYKDENLIRDFKWNLPGSLWIKKHISVIGDTNRLKIVSKIIADFEEILPKLSNLRQQTTHNDPNDYNILISGKKYQSLNVSGMIDFGDICVAPRI
;
A
#
# COMPACT_ATOMS: atom_id res chain seq x y z
N MET A 1 31.57 7.27 20.24
CA MET A 1 32.09 7.63 18.91
C MET A 1 31.48 6.64 17.92
N ASP A 2 30.23 6.92 17.55
CA ASP A 2 29.55 6.13 16.55
C ASP A 2 30.14 6.47 15.19
N LYS A 3 30.73 5.46 14.55
CA LYS A 3 31.08 5.57 13.15
C LYS A 3 29.75 5.44 12.39
N ASP A 4 29.13 6.56 12.06
CA ASP A 4 28.18 6.63 10.95
C ASP A 4 28.95 6.21 9.69
N THR A 5 28.91 4.93 9.40
CA THR A 5 29.23 4.42 8.08
C THR A 5 28.09 4.91 7.20
N ASP A 6 28.39 5.86 6.32
CA ASP A 6 27.49 6.39 5.30
C ASP A 6 27.18 5.22 4.32
N VAL A 7 26.19 4.39 4.69
CA VAL A 7 25.81 3.21 3.91
C VAL A 7 24.94 3.68 2.75
N ASP A 8 25.42 3.51 1.54
CA ASP A 8 24.59 3.68 0.34
C ASP A 8 23.53 2.56 0.31
N LEU A 9 22.33 2.92 0.77
CA LEU A 9 21.19 2.00 0.84
C LEU A 9 20.79 1.45 -0.53
N GLU A 10 20.90 2.26 -1.57
CA GLU A 10 20.54 1.87 -2.93
C GLU A 10 21.53 0.80 -3.43
N GLU A 11 22.83 0.99 -3.19
CA GLU A 11 23.83 -0.01 -3.56
C GLU A 11 23.69 -1.29 -2.71
N PHE A 12 23.46 -1.16 -1.41
CA PHE A 12 23.28 -2.31 -0.52
C PHE A 12 22.13 -3.20 -0.98
N TRP A 13 20.94 -2.63 -1.16
CA TRP A 13 19.76 -3.39 -1.55
C TRP A 13 19.77 -3.83 -3.02
N ALA A 14 20.53 -3.15 -3.91
CA ALA A 14 20.74 -3.62 -5.27
C ALA A 14 21.50 -4.96 -5.29
N LYS A 15 22.46 -5.18 -4.39
CA LYS A 15 23.15 -6.45 -4.23
C LYS A 15 22.19 -7.57 -3.81
N THR A 16 21.33 -7.31 -2.82
CA THR A 16 20.29 -8.25 -2.36
C THR A 16 19.34 -8.62 -3.51
N LEU A 17 18.86 -7.63 -4.27
CA LEU A 17 17.98 -7.86 -5.42
C LEU A 17 18.66 -8.75 -6.49
N LYS A 18 19.93 -8.51 -6.78
CA LYS A 18 20.72 -9.31 -7.72
C LYS A 18 20.88 -10.76 -7.22
N ILE A 19 21.22 -10.94 -5.95
CA ILE A 19 21.45 -12.27 -5.35
C ILE A 19 20.17 -13.12 -5.38
N HIS A 20 19.05 -12.56 -4.93
CA HIS A 20 17.84 -13.32 -4.68
C HIS A 20 16.86 -13.37 -5.84
N TRP A 21 16.90 -12.43 -6.78
CA TRP A 21 16.02 -12.39 -7.97
C TRP A 21 16.78 -12.41 -9.29
N GLY A 22 18.10 -12.36 -9.26
CA GLY A 22 18.91 -12.27 -10.49
C GLY A 22 18.72 -10.96 -11.26
N PHE A 23 18.13 -9.93 -10.62
CA PHE A 23 17.78 -8.67 -11.27
C PHE A 23 18.84 -7.61 -10.97
N GLU A 24 19.74 -7.38 -11.93
CA GLU A 24 20.80 -6.39 -11.82
C GLU A 24 20.29 -5.00 -12.22
N ALA A 25 20.07 -4.13 -11.26
CA ALA A 25 19.43 -2.85 -11.49
C ALA A 25 20.09 -1.72 -10.67
N LYS A 26 19.92 -0.50 -11.16
CA LYS A 26 20.09 0.70 -10.35
C LYS A 26 18.81 0.91 -9.55
N LEU A 27 18.96 1.14 -8.25
CA LEU A 27 17.85 1.53 -7.38
C LEU A 27 17.69 3.04 -7.34
N SER A 28 16.47 3.48 -7.04
CA SER A 28 16.14 4.85 -6.67
C SER A 28 15.10 4.79 -5.57
N THR A 29 15.34 5.48 -4.47
CA THR A 29 14.46 5.50 -3.30
C THR A 29 13.09 6.09 -3.67
N LEU A 30 12.04 5.41 -3.22
CA LEU A 30 10.66 5.88 -3.31
C LEU A 30 10.13 6.26 -1.93
N PRO A 31 9.12 7.15 -1.84
CA PRO A 31 8.47 7.46 -0.57
C PRO A 31 7.92 6.20 0.11
N GLY A 32 7.98 6.17 1.44
CA GLY A 32 7.42 5.14 2.30
C GLY A 32 7.29 5.67 3.71
N GLU A 33 6.21 5.31 4.42
CA GLU A 33 5.99 5.77 5.80
C GLU A 33 6.74 4.88 6.80
N LEU A 34 6.62 3.56 6.66
CA LEU A 34 7.19 2.57 7.57
C LEU A 34 8.22 1.66 6.91
N ASP A 35 8.01 1.36 5.65
CA ASP A 35 8.81 0.42 4.86
C ASP A 35 9.70 1.19 3.88
N GLN A 36 10.84 0.61 3.50
CA GLN A 36 11.70 1.16 2.47
C GLN A 36 11.26 0.62 1.11
N ASN A 37 11.05 1.53 0.16
CA ASN A 37 10.62 1.19 -1.18
C ASN A 37 11.64 1.71 -2.19
N PHE A 38 11.95 0.91 -3.21
CA PHE A 38 12.90 1.29 -4.26
C PHE A 38 12.33 0.95 -5.64
N LEU A 39 12.44 1.90 -6.55
CA LEU A 39 12.33 1.63 -7.97
C LEU A 39 13.65 1.01 -8.44
N ALA A 40 13.59 -0.21 -8.92
CA ALA A 40 14.72 -0.89 -9.56
C ALA A 40 14.58 -0.81 -11.08
N GLN A 41 15.62 -0.30 -11.77
CA GLN A 41 15.63 -0.18 -13.22
C GLN A 41 16.90 -0.79 -13.80
N GLN A 42 16.73 -1.73 -14.74
CA GLN A 42 17.82 -2.31 -15.53
C GLN A 42 18.24 -1.39 -16.69
N ARG A 43 19.38 -1.71 -17.30
CA ARG A 43 19.90 -0.98 -18.48
C ARG A 43 18.98 -1.06 -19.70
N ASP A 44 18.25 -2.16 -19.87
CA ASP A 44 17.29 -2.38 -20.96
C ASP A 44 15.94 -1.64 -20.73
N GLY A 45 15.81 -0.95 -19.61
CA GLY A 45 14.59 -0.23 -19.22
C GLY A 45 13.59 -1.05 -18.42
N SER A 46 13.81 -2.34 -18.18
CA SER A 46 12.98 -3.19 -17.33
C SER A 46 12.94 -2.64 -15.89
N LYS A 47 11.78 -2.70 -15.27
CA LYS A 47 11.53 -2.10 -13.93
C LYS A 47 10.79 -3.05 -13.02
N CYS A 48 11.12 -2.97 -11.73
CA CYS A 48 10.33 -3.57 -10.65
C CYS A 48 10.39 -2.68 -9.39
N ILE A 49 9.57 -3.01 -8.40
CA ILE A 49 9.58 -2.37 -7.09
C ILE A 49 10.13 -3.36 -6.08
N LEU A 50 11.21 -2.97 -5.42
CA LEU A 50 11.78 -3.69 -4.28
C LEU A 50 11.22 -3.08 -3.01
N LYS A 51 10.61 -3.91 -2.16
CA LYS A 51 10.05 -3.49 -0.87
C LYS A 51 10.80 -4.20 0.26
N ILE A 52 11.27 -3.40 1.22
CA ILE A 52 11.96 -3.85 2.43
C ILE A 52 11.05 -3.48 3.60
N MET A 53 10.47 -4.48 4.22
CA MET A 53 9.56 -4.25 5.33
C MET A 53 10.33 -3.70 6.53
N ARG A 54 9.69 -2.92 7.40
CA ARG A 54 10.27 -2.47 8.67
C ARG A 54 10.77 -3.64 9.51
N PRO A 55 11.75 -3.47 10.43
CA PRO A 55 12.37 -4.57 11.15
C PRO A 55 11.36 -5.51 11.83
N GLU A 56 10.38 -4.98 12.51
CA GLU A 56 9.43 -5.78 13.31
C GLU A 56 8.15 -6.15 12.55
N CYS A 57 8.21 -6.16 11.21
CA CYS A 57 7.06 -6.55 10.40
C CYS A 57 6.75 -8.04 10.65
N PRO A 58 5.55 -8.38 11.12
CA PRO A 58 5.20 -9.77 11.33
C PRO A 58 4.96 -10.49 10.00
N ASP A 59 5.35 -11.76 9.93
CA ASP A 59 5.19 -12.60 8.74
C ASP A 59 3.79 -12.63 8.17
N TRP A 60 2.80 -12.65 9.06
CA TRP A 60 1.42 -12.70 8.59
C TRP A 60 1.05 -11.48 7.74
N LEU A 61 1.64 -10.30 8.02
CA LEU A 61 1.29 -9.07 7.29
C LEU A 61 1.82 -9.08 5.85
N ILE A 62 3.09 -9.48 5.64
CA ILE A 62 3.62 -9.61 4.28
C ILE A 62 2.90 -10.73 3.51
N LYS A 63 2.62 -11.86 4.18
CA LYS A 63 1.86 -12.96 3.58
C LYS A 63 0.46 -12.53 3.17
N ALA A 64 -0.24 -11.77 4.03
CA ALA A 64 -1.57 -11.25 3.71
C ALA A 64 -1.56 -10.31 2.50
N GLN A 65 -0.58 -9.39 2.42
CA GLN A 65 -0.43 -8.52 1.25
C GLN A 65 -0.20 -9.33 -0.04
N ILE A 66 0.72 -10.30 0.00
CA ILE A 66 1.03 -11.17 -1.14
C ILE A 66 -0.21 -11.97 -1.56
N ASN A 67 -0.89 -12.60 -0.60
CA ASN A 67 -2.06 -13.43 -0.88
C ASN A 67 -3.21 -12.63 -1.48
N VAL A 68 -3.45 -11.40 -1.01
CA VAL A 68 -4.46 -10.49 -1.59
C VAL A 68 -4.10 -10.11 -3.01
N ILE A 69 -2.85 -9.74 -3.26
CA ILE A 69 -2.38 -9.39 -4.62
C ILE A 69 -2.49 -10.59 -5.56
N ASP A 70 -2.08 -11.78 -5.12
CA ASP A 70 -2.20 -13.01 -5.90
C ASP A 70 -3.68 -13.36 -6.16
N HIS A 71 -4.55 -13.21 -5.15
CA HIS A 71 -5.99 -13.43 -5.31
C HIS A 71 -6.59 -12.49 -6.38
N LEU A 72 -6.25 -11.19 -6.33
CA LEU A 72 -6.71 -10.22 -7.31
C LEU A 72 -6.20 -10.53 -8.73
N ASN A 73 -4.94 -10.96 -8.86
CA ASN A 73 -4.37 -11.33 -10.16
C ASN A 73 -4.91 -12.65 -10.73
N ASN A 74 -5.55 -13.49 -9.91
CA ASN A 74 -6.18 -14.75 -10.33
C ASN A 74 -7.68 -14.61 -10.68
N LYS A 75 -8.24 -13.39 -10.67
CA LYS A 75 -9.62 -13.16 -11.12
C LYS A 75 -9.72 -13.16 -12.64
N ASP A 76 -10.88 -13.56 -13.16
CA ASP A 76 -11.17 -13.56 -14.60
C ASP A 76 -11.18 -12.15 -15.22
N VAL A 77 -11.32 -11.11 -14.39
CA VAL A 77 -11.27 -9.70 -14.80
C VAL A 77 -9.89 -9.16 -14.52
N GLU A 78 -9.26 -8.57 -15.53
CA GLU A 78 -7.96 -7.90 -15.37
C GLU A 78 -8.09 -6.71 -14.41
N LEU A 79 -7.54 -6.87 -13.23
CA LEU A 79 -7.42 -5.82 -12.23
C LEU A 79 -6.04 -5.18 -12.33
N LYS A 80 -6.01 -3.87 -12.33
CA LYS A 80 -4.78 -3.08 -12.47
C LYS A 80 -4.03 -3.01 -11.13
N VAL A 81 -3.49 -4.15 -10.67
CA VAL A 81 -2.73 -4.28 -9.43
C VAL A 81 -1.34 -4.86 -9.70
N PRO A 82 -0.34 -4.66 -8.82
CA PRO A 82 0.98 -5.25 -9.00
C PRO A 82 0.93 -6.78 -9.06
N LYS A 83 1.96 -7.40 -9.62
CA LYS A 83 2.21 -8.85 -9.52
C LYS A 83 3.40 -9.10 -8.61
N VAL A 84 3.33 -10.11 -7.78
CA VAL A 84 4.44 -10.52 -6.92
C VAL A 84 5.44 -11.33 -7.72
N TRP A 85 6.72 -10.97 -7.65
CA TRP A 85 7.79 -11.73 -8.30
C TRP A 85 8.34 -12.77 -7.35
N LYS A 86 8.51 -13.98 -7.86
CA LYS A 86 9.16 -15.04 -7.09
C LYS A 86 10.67 -14.85 -7.10
N SER A 87 11.32 -15.15 -5.98
CA SER A 87 12.77 -15.21 -5.88
C SER A 87 13.35 -16.37 -6.71
N SER A 88 14.64 -16.40 -6.88
CA SER A 88 15.36 -17.48 -7.60
C SER A 88 15.13 -18.87 -7.01
N VAL A 89 14.73 -18.95 -5.71
CA VAL A 89 14.35 -20.19 -5.04
C VAL A 89 12.84 -20.42 -5.00
N GLY A 90 12.05 -19.62 -5.71
CA GLY A 90 10.61 -19.80 -5.86
C GLY A 90 9.75 -19.22 -4.74
N THR A 91 10.31 -18.51 -3.76
CA THR A 91 9.55 -17.87 -2.67
C THR A 91 9.03 -16.49 -3.07
N SER A 92 7.92 -16.06 -2.48
CA SER A 92 7.33 -14.73 -2.74
C SER A 92 8.00 -13.60 -1.96
N PHE A 93 8.73 -13.93 -0.92
CA PHE A 93 9.56 -13.03 -0.12
C PHE A 93 10.73 -13.81 0.45
N ILE A 94 11.75 -13.09 0.89
CA ILE A 94 12.91 -13.66 1.57
C ILE A 94 13.09 -12.98 2.92
N ARG A 95 13.97 -13.56 3.75
CA ARG A 95 14.56 -12.94 4.94
C ARG A 95 16.03 -12.67 4.66
N ASP A 96 16.46 -11.47 4.95
CA ASP A 96 17.87 -11.09 4.90
C ASP A 96 18.14 -10.06 5.99
N VAL A 97 19.40 -9.76 6.25
CA VAL A 97 19.79 -8.79 7.28
C VAL A 97 20.16 -7.46 6.63
N ASP A 98 19.76 -6.37 7.28
CA ASP A 98 20.21 -5.04 6.87
C ASP A 98 21.65 -4.77 7.37
N TRP A 99 22.21 -3.62 7.00
CA TRP A 99 23.57 -3.21 7.39
C TRP A 99 23.76 -3.07 8.91
N SER A 100 22.69 -2.99 9.69
CA SER A 100 22.70 -2.91 11.15
C SER A 100 22.54 -4.30 11.80
N GLY A 101 22.40 -5.37 10.99
CA GLY A 101 22.19 -6.72 11.47
C GLY A 101 20.74 -7.06 11.85
N ASN A 102 19.76 -6.18 11.55
CA ASN A 102 18.35 -6.48 11.79
C ASN A 102 17.79 -7.34 10.67
N GLU A 103 17.02 -8.36 11.04
CA GLU A 103 16.29 -9.17 10.06
C GLU A 103 15.21 -8.32 9.38
N ARG A 104 15.12 -8.47 8.05
CA ARG A 104 14.14 -7.77 7.20
C ARG A 104 13.43 -8.77 6.31
N LEU A 105 12.13 -8.55 6.13
CA LEU A 105 11.35 -9.25 5.09
C LEU A 105 11.42 -8.43 3.81
N ILE A 106 11.77 -9.09 2.71
CA ILE A 106 12.08 -8.43 1.44
C ILE A 106 11.28 -9.12 0.34
N TRP A 107 10.64 -8.35 -0.52
CA TRP A 107 9.88 -8.85 -1.66
C TRP A 107 9.90 -7.91 -2.84
N VAL A 108 9.51 -8.42 -4.00
CA VAL A 108 9.54 -7.69 -5.26
C VAL A 108 8.16 -7.72 -5.90
N GLN A 109 7.76 -6.58 -6.44
CA GLN A 109 6.53 -6.41 -7.20
C GLN A 109 6.82 -5.91 -8.61
N SER A 110 5.93 -6.21 -9.54
CA SER A 110 5.97 -5.58 -10.86
C SER A 110 5.80 -4.07 -10.76
N TYR A 111 6.53 -3.34 -11.59
CA TYR A 111 6.30 -1.90 -11.77
C TYR A 111 5.06 -1.66 -12.61
N ILE A 112 4.18 -0.78 -12.17
CA ILE A 112 3.03 -0.28 -12.94
C ILE A 112 3.38 1.11 -13.45
N PRO A 113 3.36 1.35 -14.78
CA PRO A 113 3.63 2.67 -15.34
C PRO A 113 2.52 3.66 -15.01
N GLY A 114 2.89 4.85 -14.58
CA GLY A 114 1.94 5.91 -14.28
C GLY A 114 2.53 6.98 -13.37
N LYS A 115 1.73 8.01 -13.10
CA LYS A 115 1.97 9.03 -12.07
C LYS A 115 0.92 8.88 -10.99
N CYS A 116 1.28 9.17 -9.75
CA CYS A 116 0.29 9.22 -8.69
C CYS A 116 -0.81 10.25 -9.02
N TYR A 117 -2.06 9.90 -8.69
CA TYR A 117 -3.19 10.81 -8.91
C TYR A 117 -2.99 12.16 -8.20
N ALA A 118 -2.26 12.17 -7.08
CA ALA A 118 -1.84 13.39 -6.40
C ALA A 118 -1.06 14.38 -7.29
N GLU A 119 -0.31 13.87 -8.27
CA GLU A 119 0.52 14.67 -9.19
C GLU A 119 -0.26 15.17 -10.42
N ILE A 120 -1.49 14.70 -10.61
CA ILE A 120 -2.31 15.08 -11.77
C ILE A 120 -2.93 16.46 -11.53
N LYS A 121 -2.49 17.44 -12.32
CA LYS A 121 -2.95 18.83 -12.19
C LYS A 121 -4.39 19.04 -12.64
N GLN A 122 -4.81 18.36 -13.70
CA GLN A 122 -6.16 18.48 -14.27
C GLN A 122 -6.94 17.21 -13.97
N LYS A 123 -7.71 17.23 -12.90
CA LYS A 123 -8.59 16.15 -12.47
C LYS A 123 -9.94 16.31 -13.20
N SER A 124 -10.22 15.44 -14.16
CA SER A 124 -11.48 15.42 -14.92
C SER A 124 -12.51 14.50 -14.27
N THR A 125 -13.78 14.71 -14.63
CA THR A 125 -14.87 13.81 -14.22
C THR A 125 -14.64 12.38 -14.71
N ASP A 126 -14.08 12.22 -15.91
CA ASP A 126 -13.79 10.89 -16.49
C ASP A 126 -12.77 10.12 -15.65
N ILE A 127 -11.71 10.79 -15.17
CA ILE A 127 -10.73 10.14 -14.25
C ILE A 127 -11.41 9.76 -12.94
N SER A 128 -12.25 10.63 -12.38
CA SER A 128 -12.97 10.33 -11.13
C SER A 128 -13.91 9.14 -11.30
N PHE A 129 -14.55 9.03 -12.45
CA PHE A 129 -15.39 7.88 -12.80
C PHE A 129 -14.55 6.59 -12.93
N ASP A 130 -13.42 6.63 -13.65
CA ASP A 130 -12.53 5.47 -13.83
C ASP A 130 -11.92 5.00 -12.49
N ILE A 131 -11.60 5.93 -11.58
CA ILE A 131 -11.20 5.62 -10.21
C ILE A 131 -12.32 4.87 -9.49
N GLY A 132 -13.54 5.37 -9.54
CA GLY A 132 -14.71 4.73 -8.93
C GLY A 132 -14.96 3.31 -9.46
N VAL A 133 -14.86 3.13 -10.78
CA VAL A 133 -14.96 1.80 -11.42
C VAL A 133 -13.84 0.87 -10.95
N THR A 134 -12.60 1.36 -10.90
CA THR A 134 -11.44 0.56 -10.46
C THR A 134 -11.60 0.12 -9.01
N LEU A 135 -12.00 1.03 -8.13
CA LEU A 135 -12.27 0.73 -6.71
C LEU A 135 -13.41 -0.28 -6.55
N GLY A 136 -14.50 -0.10 -7.30
CA GLY A 136 -15.64 -1.01 -7.30
C GLY A 136 -15.25 -2.42 -7.74
N ASN A 137 -14.45 -2.54 -8.79
CA ASN A 137 -13.96 -3.83 -9.30
C ASN A 137 -13.06 -4.54 -8.28
N ILE A 138 -12.13 -3.82 -7.64
CA ILE A 138 -11.27 -4.38 -6.59
C ILE A 138 -12.11 -4.80 -5.39
N ALA A 139 -13.03 -3.97 -4.93
CA ALA A 139 -13.93 -4.30 -3.83
C ALA A 139 -14.81 -5.53 -4.14
N GLN A 140 -15.29 -5.65 -5.37
CA GLN A 140 -16.04 -6.83 -5.82
C GLN A 140 -15.15 -8.08 -5.85
N ALA A 141 -13.95 -7.97 -6.37
CA ALA A 141 -13.00 -9.09 -6.43
C ALA A 141 -12.56 -9.58 -5.04
N LEU A 142 -12.49 -8.67 -4.05
CA LEU A 142 -12.18 -9.02 -2.66
C LEU A 142 -13.39 -9.54 -1.86
N SER A 143 -14.58 -9.56 -2.45
CA SER A 143 -15.80 -9.90 -1.72
C SER A 143 -15.87 -11.36 -1.24
N ASP A 144 -15.13 -12.26 -1.87
CA ASP A 144 -15.01 -13.68 -1.54
C ASP A 144 -13.66 -14.03 -0.87
N TYR A 145 -12.74 -13.04 -0.74
CA TYR A 145 -11.47 -13.25 -0.06
C TYR A 145 -11.64 -13.21 1.46
N LYS A 146 -11.11 -14.21 2.15
CA LYS A 146 -11.15 -14.32 3.61
C LYS A 146 -9.78 -14.66 4.16
N ASP A 147 -9.34 -13.88 5.15
CA ASP A 147 -8.14 -14.13 5.94
C ASP A 147 -8.40 -13.59 7.36
N GLU A 148 -8.39 -14.46 8.36
CA GLU A 148 -8.67 -14.09 9.74
C GLU A 148 -7.65 -13.10 10.32
N ASN A 149 -6.41 -13.10 9.81
CA ASN A 149 -5.39 -12.14 10.22
C ASN A 149 -5.75 -10.70 9.85
N LEU A 150 -6.66 -10.51 8.90
CA LEU A 150 -7.13 -9.17 8.48
C LEU A 150 -8.24 -8.61 9.38
N ILE A 151 -8.78 -9.42 10.30
CA ILE A 151 -9.63 -8.96 11.42
C ILE A 151 -8.70 -8.48 12.53
N ARG A 152 -8.18 -7.26 12.38
CA ARG A 152 -7.14 -6.73 13.26
C ARG A 152 -7.52 -5.39 13.87
N ASP A 153 -7.04 -5.12 15.08
CA ASP A 153 -7.06 -3.76 15.64
C ASP A 153 -6.03 -2.91 14.89
N PHE A 154 -6.54 -2.05 14.03
CA PHE A 154 -5.72 -1.24 13.17
C PHE A 154 -6.19 0.22 13.21
N LYS A 155 -5.28 1.12 13.54
CA LYS A 155 -5.59 2.54 13.76
C LYS A 155 -6.31 3.22 12.59
N TRP A 156 -5.97 2.82 11.36
CA TRP A 156 -6.55 3.38 10.14
C TRP A 156 -7.81 2.65 9.68
N ASN A 157 -8.24 1.60 10.38
CA ASN A 157 -9.55 1.02 10.15
C ASN A 157 -10.61 1.95 10.76
N LEU A 158 -11.54 2.45 9.95
CA LEU A 158 -12.54 3.44 10.34
C LEU A 158 -13.30 3.08 11.64
N PRO A 159 -13.81 1.86 11.83
CA PRO A 159 -14.45 1.48 13.10
C PRO A 159 -13.55 1.62 14.34
N GLY A 160 -12.23 1.48 14.16
CA GLY A 160 -11.25 1.63 15.23
C GLY A 160 -10.81 3.06 15.51
N SER A 161 -11.26 4.07 14.76
CA SER A 161 -10.69 5.43 14.76
C SER A 161 -10.91 6.24 16.04
N LEU A 162 -11.75 5.79 16.98
CA LEU A 162 -12.03 6.53 18.23
C LEU A 162 -10.81 6.68 19.17
N TRP A 163 -9.69 6.02 18.89
CA TRP A 163 -8.42 6.25 19.60
C TRP A 163 -7.99 7.72 19.57
N ILE A 164 -8.39 8.48 18.52
CA ILE A 164 -8.07 9.90 18.37
C ILE A 164 -8.64 10.77 19.51
N LYS A 165 -9.70 10.34 20.18
CA LYS A 165 -10.30 11.09 21.32
C LYS A 165 -9.29 11.43 22.40
N LYS A 166 -8.32 10.55 22.64
CA LYS A 166 -7.28 10.75 23.67
C LYS A 166 -6.30 11.87 23.28
N HIS A 167 -6.32 12.30 22.03
CA HIS A 167 -5.34 13.23 21.46
C HIS A 167 -5.96 14.56 21.01
N ILE A 168 -7.26 14.76 21.12
CA ILE A 168 -7.92 16.01 20.66
C ILE A 168 -7.42 17.27 21.38
N SER A 169 -6.87 17.13 22.58
CA SER A 169 -6.31 18.25 23.36
C SER A 169 -5.10 18.93 22.69
N VAL A 170 -4.44 18.27 21.69
CA VAL A 170 -3.37 18.89 20.92
C VAL A 170 -3.88 19.98 19.96
N ILE A 171 -5.20 20.07 19.76
CA ILE A 171 -5.84 21.11 18.94
C ILE A 171 -5.94 22.38 19.77
N GLY A 172 -5.04 23.33 19.56
CA GLY A 172 -5.00 24.59 20.31
C GLY A 172 -6.13 25.58 19.96
N ASP A 173 -6.71 25.48 18.76
CA ASP A 173 -7.78 26.36 18.30
C ASP A 173 -9.14 25.88 18.79
N THR A 174 -9.85 26.74 19.55
CA THR A 174 -11.14 26.40 20.16
C THR A 174 -12.23 26.07 19.14
N ASN A 175 -12.25 26.74 17.99
CA ASN A 175 -13.28 26.50 16.98
C ASN A 175 -13.04 25.16 16.27
N ARG A 176 -11.79 24.87 15.92
CA ARG A 176 -11.40 23.56 15.36
C ARG A 176 -11.71 22.45 16.35
N LEU A 177 -11.38 22.64 17.63
CA LEU A 177 -11.66 21.66 18.67
C LEU A 177 -13.17 21.35 18.78
N LYS A 178 -14.03 22.37 18.71
CA LYS A 178 -15.50 22.17 18.71
C LYS A 178 -15.95 21.34 17.50
N ILE A 179 -15.43 21.65 16.31
CA ILE A 179 -15.78 20.92 15.08
C ILE A 179 -15.36 19.44 15.20
N VAL A 180 -14.10 19.19 15.59
CA VAL A 180 -13.57 17.82 15.71
C VAL A 180 -14.32 17.05 16.78
N SER A 181 -14.59 17.66 17.95
CA SER A 181 -15.35 17.02 19.02
C SER A 181 -16.77 16.64 18.59
N LYS A 182 -17.42 17.51 17.81
CA LYS A 182 -18.74 17.20 17.25
C LYS A 182 -18.68 16.01 16.28
N ILE A 183 -17.74 16.00 15.35
CA ILE A 183 -17.57 14.90 14.39
C ILE A 183 -17.34 13.58 15.13
N ILE A 184 -16.50 13.58 16.16
CA ILE A 184 -16.24 12.39 16.97
C ILE A 184 -17.50 11.90 17.67
N ALA A 185 -18.29 12.80 18.26
CA ALA A 185 -19.55 12.45 18.92
C ALA A 185 -20.58 11.88 17.94
N ASP A 186 -20.74 12.52 16.78
CA ASP A 186 -21.61 12.04 15.70
C ASP A 186 -21.17 10.63 15.22
N PHE A 187 -19.86 10.40 15.13
CA PHE A 187 -19.31 9.11 14.73
C PHE A 187 -19.55 8.03 15.80
N GLU A 188 -19.39 8.34 17.08
CA GLU A 188 -19.70 7.41 18.19
C GLU A 188 -21.16 6.93 18.14
N GLU A 189 -22.08 7.82 17.79
CA GLU A 189 -23.50 7.47 17.67
C GLU A 189 -23.76 6.52 16.48
N ILE A 190 -22.98 6.67 15.38
CA ILE A 190 -23.15 5.87 14.18
C ILE A 190 -22.39 4.53 14.30
N LEU A 191 -21.32 4.47 15.06
CA LEU A 191 -20.40 3.32 15.12
C LEU A 191 -21.11 1.96 15.36
N PRO A 192 -22.11 1.85 16.28
CA PRO A 192 -22.84 0.58 16.45
C PRO A 192 -23.58 0.11 15.19
N LYS A 193 -23.95 1.04 14.29
CA LYS A 193 -24.65 0.71 13.04
C LYS A 193 -23.70 0.11 11.98
N LEU A 194 -22.39 0.40 12.07
CA LEU A 194 -21.39 -0.12 11.12
C LEU A 194 -21.22 -1.63 11.23
N SER A 195 -21.47 -2.22 12.40
CA SER A 195 -21.42 -3.67 12.60
C SER A 195 -22.50 -4.43 11.82
N ASN A 196 -23.60 -3.75 11.46
CA ASN A 196 -24.70 -4.32 10.66
C ASN A 196 -24.42 -4.28 9.16
N LEU A 197 -23.38 -3.56 8.74
CA LEU A 197 -22.97 -3.53 7.33
C LEU A 197 -22.20 -4.80 6.98
N ARG A 198 -22.23 -5.15 5.70
CA ARG A 198 -21.42 -6.26 5.19
C ARG A 198 -19.95 -6.00 5.44
N GLN A 199 -19.30 -6.91 6.15
CA GLN A 199 -17.86 -6.88 6.39
C GLN A 199 -17.13 -7.64 5.29
N GLN A 200 -16.05 -7.09 4.77
CA GLN A 200 -15.19 -7.77 3.80
C GLN A 200 -13.76 -7.24 3.86
N THR A 201 -12.84 -7.97 3.24
CA THR A 201 -11.48 -7.48 3.00
C THR A 201 -11.54 -6.26 2.07
N THR A 202 -10.85 -5.19 2.46
CA THR A 202 -10.76 -3.93 1.71
C THR A 202 -9.30 -3.51 1.58
N HIS A 203 -9.00 -2.73 0.55
CA HIS A 203 -7.68 -2.08 0.40
C HIS A 203 -7.40 -1.13 1.58
N ASN A 204 -8.43 -0.46 2.05
CA ASN A 204 -8.49 0.46 3.17
C ASN A 204 -7.75 1.81 3.00
N ASP A 205 -6.79 1.92 2.09
CA ASP A 205 -6.07 3.17 1.82
C ASP A 205 -5.98 3.54 0.33
N PRO A 206 -7.10 3.75 -0.39
CA PRO A 206 -7.08 4.18 -1.79
C PRO A 206 -6.87 5.70 -1.91
N ASN A 207 -5.83 6.23 -1.29
CA ASN A 207 -5.50 7.64 -1.36
C ASN A 207 -4.88 8.04 -2.71
N ASP A 208 -4.72 9.34 -2.94
CA ASP A 208 -4.23 9.94 -4.20
C ASP A 208 -2.81 9.45 -4.59
N TYR A 209 -1.98 8.98 -3.66
CA TYR A 209 -0.64 8.47 -3.92
C TYR A 209 -0.64 6.99 -4.28
N ASN A 210 -1.69 6.25 -3.92
CA ASN A 210 -1.83 4.83 -4.17
C ASN A 210 -2.59 4.51 -5.47
N ILE A 211 -3.08 5.53 -6.17
CA ILE A 211 -3.76 5.42 -7.47
C ILE A 211 -2.83 5.95 -8.55
N LEU A 212 -2.48 5.10 -9.52
CA LEU A 212 -1.63 5.46 -10.64
C LEU A 212 -2.46 5.79 -11.87
N ILE A 213 -2.08 6.88 -12.53
CA ILE A 213 -2.73 7.40 -13.74
C ILE A 213 -1.75 7.38 -14.89
N SER A 214 -2.17 6.87 -16.03
CA SER A 214 -1.41 6.90 -17.27
C SER A 214 -2.22 7.53 -18.41
N GLY A 215 -1.52 7.94 -19.46
CA GLY A 215 -2.09 8.54 -20.67
C GLY A 215 -1.10 9.49 -21.32
N LYS A 216 -1.31 9.81 -22.59
CA LYS A 216 -0.48 10.78 -23.32
C LYS A 216 -1.13 12.16 -23.20
N LYS A 217 -0.31 13.22 -23.33
CA LYS A 217 -0.66 14.63 -23.15
C LYS A 217 -1.95 15.10 -23.87
N TYR A 218 -2.43 14.36 -24.88
CA TYR A 218 -3.63 14.68 -25.68
C TYR A 218 -4.60 13.50 -25.78
N GLN A 219 -4.45 12.47 -24.92
CA GLN A 219 -5.36 11.32 -24.83
C GLN A 219 -6.05 11.33 -23.48
N SER A 220 -7.19 10.64 -23.38
CA SER A 220 -7.85 10.43 -22.09
C SER A 220 -6.87 9.81 -21.09
N LEU A 221 -6.78 10.41 -19.91
CA LEU A 221 -6.06 9.85 -18.79
C LEU A 221 -6.93 8.73 -18.18
N ASN A 222 -6.30 7.62 -17.80
CA ASN A 222 -6.98 6.49 -17.22
C ASN A 222 -6.22 5.96 -16.01
N VAL A 223 -6.90 5.30 -15.10
CA VAL A 223 -6.24 4.56 -14.02
C VAL A 223 -5.38 3.46 -14.65
N SER A 224 -4.11 3.45 -14.34
CA SER A 224 -3.17 2.40 -14.75
C SER A 224 -2.92 1.37 -13.65
N GLY A 225 -3.20 1.72 -12.39
CA GLY A 225 -3.07 0.77 -11.29
C GLY A 225 -3.43 1.33 -9.93
N MET A 226 -3.65 0.40 -9.01
CA MET A 226 -3.73 0.66 -7.58
C MET A 226 -2.61 -0.11 -6.89
N ILE A 227 -1.89 0.56 -5.99
CA ILE A 227 -0.71 0.04 -5.31
C ILE A 227 -0.87 0.19 -3.79
N ASP A 228 0.05 -0.40 -3.07
CA ASP A 228 0.18 -0.35 -1.62
C ASP A 228 -0.97 -0.99 -0.83
N PHE A 229 -0.88 -2.30 -0.70
CA PHE A 229 -1.82 -3.13 0.07
C PHE A 229 -1.40 -3.29 1.55
N GLY A 230 -0.58 -2.36 2.10
CA GLY A 230 -0.11 -2.42 3.49
C GLY A 230 -1.22 -2.30 4.54
N ASP A 231 -2.26 -1.56 4.20
CA ASP A 231 -3.37 -1.21 5.08
C ASP A 231 -4.59 -2.14 4.94
N ILE A 232 -4.46 -3.22 4.17
CA ILE A 232 -5.56 -4.18 4.02
C ILE A 232 -6.10 -4.66 5.36
N CYS A 233 -7.40 -4.65 5.50
CA CYS A 233 -8.10 -5.18 6.67
C CYS A 233 -9.54 -5.56 6.34
N VAL A 234 -10.19 -6.27 7.25
CA VAL A 234 -11.65 -6.45 7.18
C VAL A 234 -12.31 -5.19 7.72
N ALA A 235 -13.15 -4.59 6.91
CA ALA A 235 -13.88 -3.36 7.23
C ALA A 235 -15.30 -3.38 6.66
N PRO A 236 -16.20 -2.51 7.16
CA PRO A 236 -17.53 -2.34 6.59
C PRO A 236 -17.43 -1.91 5.12
N ARG A 237 -18.19 -2.58 4.25
CA ARG A 237 -18.38 -2.14 2.87
C ARG A 237 -19.46 -1.06 2.85
N ILE A 238 -19.05 0.13 2.53
CA ILE A 238 -19.92 1.31 2.40
C ILE A 238 -20.19 1.56 0.93
#